data_4a6ea7137a05747f737ff8bd2c9c769a
#
_entry.id   4a6ea7137a05747f737ff8bd2c9c769a
#
_cell.length_a   1.000
_cell.length_b   1.000
_cell.length_c   1.000
_cell.angle_alpha   90.00
_cell.angle_beta   90.00
_cell.angle_gamma   90.00
#
_symmetry.space_group_name_H-M   'P 1'
#
loop_
_entity.id
_entity.type
_entity.pdbx_description
1 polymer ?
#
loop_
_entity_poly.entity_id
_entity_poly.type
_entity_poly.pdbx_seq_one_letter_code
_entity_poly.pdbx_strand_id
1 'polypeptide(L)'
;YQSYQVKGDPMNPESATYEPTGSSVNSTLSDAQYQSFSNLFDIDASLNYSRTFGKHDITGLILFNRYQRVINIQLPYNYIGLVGRATYGYAHKYLAEVNFGYNGSEQFAPGHKMGFFPSFSIGWVLTEEPFMDKLKNYLSYMKIRASYGQVGNDNMNGTRFAFLTLWSGSYESQIGNKKLEWEKANKYNIGVETRLFKDFGLDVDLFYERRNNILIPATGLIPTGVFGTGGVKASGIIPKINAGIIDNKGMEITASFQKNLNKDFRIDCRANAAFNRNKIIYMSEVLLPEDYACRLRSTGYRLGEPFGYEVAGYFNTEQDILDWYDQTALGPKPKLGDLKYKDKNGDGIVNDKDMVPIGYQEIPEWTFGAGINIQYKNLDFSMMWQGAANRSYYMTGQNITETYNFNNWHKEAWSQERYNAGEKITYPRLDPGSSINHLPSSFWYVNGSYIRLKNMEVGYTLPKKWAKTIRASSIRFYINGLNLLT
;
A
#
# COMPACT_ATOMS: atom_id res chain seq x y z
N TYR A 1 -33.44 17.63 16.39
CA TYR A 1 -32.44 17.94 17.41
C TYR A 1 -32.64 19.36 17.87
N GLN A 2 -32.75 19.53 19.19
CA GLN A 2 -32.76 20.83 19.84
C GLN A 2 -31.34 21.12 20.31
N SER A 3 -30.73 22.21 19.87
CA SER A 3 -29.47 22.68 20.41
C SER A 3 -29.74 23.51 21.68
N TYR A 4 -28.85 23.38 22.65
CA TYR A 4 -28.92 24.10 23.90
C TYR A 4 -27.65 24.91 24.12
N GLN A 5 -27.78 26.12 24.59
CA GLN A 5 -26.67 26.91 25.10
C GLN A 5 -26.59 26.74 26.62
N VAL A 6 -25.40 26.42 27.11
CA VAL A 6 -25.16 26.35 28.56
C VAL A 6 -24.89 27.75 29.06
N LYS A 7 -25.66 28.21 30.05
CA LYS A 7 -25.41 29.45 30.78
C LYS A 7 -25.09 29.09 32.24
N GLY A 8 -24.14 29.77 32.81
CA GLY A 8 -23.69 29.57 34.20
C GLY A 8 -22.17 29.68 34.30
N ASP A 9 -21.65 29.51 35.51
CA ASP A 9 -20.20 29.50 35.72
C ASP A 9 -19.60 28.16 35.27
N PRO A 10 -18.66 28.17 34.28
CA PRO A 10 -18.02 26.93 33.82
C PRO A 10 -17.29 26.15 34.92
N MET A 11 -16.93 26.81 36.01
CA MET A 11 -16.24 26.22 37.18
C MET A 11 -17.20 25.68 38.24
N ASN A 12 -18.51 25.94 38.11
CA ASN A 12 -19.54 25.44 39.00
C ASN A 12 -20.66 24.75 38.21
N PRO A 13 -20.58 23.41 38.01
CA PRO A 13 -21.56 22.65 37.22
C PRO A 13 -23.00 22.75 37.75
N GLU A 14 -23.19 23.01 39.07
CA GLU A 14 -24.52 23.13 39.67
C GLU A 14 -25.21 24.46 39.28
N SER A 15 -24.49 25.45 38.79
CA SER A 15 -25.04 26.70 38.27
C SER A 15 -25.45 26.64 36.80
N ALA A 16 -25.17 25.53 36.11
CA ALA A 16 -25.44 25.38 34.68
C ALA A 16 -26.94 25.32 34.39
N THR A 17 -27.42 26.25 33.57
CA THR A 17 -28.75 26.22 32.98
C THR A 17 -28.67 26.02 31.52
N TYR A 18 -29.58 25.22 30.98
CA TYR A 18 -29.62 24.90 29.57
C TYR A 18 -30.75 25.64 28.89
N GLU A 19 -30.41 26.64 28.06
CA GLU A 19 -31.40 27.37 27.28
C GLU A 19 -31.44 26.85 25.86
N PRO A 20 -32.61 26.51 25.29
CA PRO A 20 -32.71 26.08 23.92
C PRO A 20 -32.31 27.21 22.96
N THR A 21 -31.40 26.92 22.02
CA THR A 21 -30.98 27.87 20.99
C THR A 21 -31.57 27.46 19.67
N GLY A 22 -32.23 28.42 19.01
CA GLY A 22 -32.82 28.18 17.66
C GLY A 22 -34.23 27.59 17.70
N SER A 23 -34.91 27.66 16.57
CA SER A 23 -36.21 27.03 16.39
C SER A 23 -36.06 25.52 16.44
N SER A 24 -36.88 24.83 17.22
CA SER A 24 -36.97 23.37 17.12
C SER A 24 -37.40 22.99 15.71
N VAL A 25 -36.49 22.42 14.94
CA VAL A 25 -36.90 21.80 13.70
C VAL A 25 -37.46 20.43 14.07
N ASN A 26 -38.80 20.33 14.09
CA ASN A 26 -39.44 19.03 14.03
C ASN A 26 -39.18 18.45 12.64
N SER A 27 -37.99 17.90 12.44
CA SER A 27 -37.73 17.03 11.30
C SER A 27 -38.50 15.74 11.57
N THR A 28 -39.55 15.50 10.83
CA THR A 28 -40.10 14.14 10.70
C THR A 28 -38.95 13.21 10.37
N LEU A 29 -38.80 12.16 11.18
CA LEU A 29 -37.88 11.07 10.85
C LEU A 29 -38.26 10.57 9.45
N SER A 30 -37.44 10.91 8.46
CA SER A 30 -37.55 10.32 7.13
C SER A 30 -36.81 9.01 7.15
N ASP A 31 -37.54 7.92 7.03
CA ASP A 31 -36.93 6.61 6.75
C ASP A 31 -36.61 6.55 5.26
N ALA A 32 -35.32 6.53 4.94
CA ALA A 32 -34.86 6.29 3.60
C ALA A 32 -34.41 4.81 3.49
N GLN A 33 -35.25 3.98 2.90
CA GLN A 33 -34.87 2.61 2.59
C GLN A 33 -33.95 2.59 1.38
N TYR A 34 -32.71 2.22 1.60
CA TYR A 34 -31.75 1.95 0.52
C TYR A 34 -31.75 0.45 0.20
N GLN A 35 -32.29 0.09 -0.94
CA GLN A 35 -32.16 -1.26 -1.46
C GLN A 35 -30.95 -1.32 -2.40
N SER A 36 -30.02 -2.22 -2.15
CA SER A 36 -28.90 -2.51 -3.02
C SER A 36 -28.97 -3.97 -3.45
N PHE A 37 -28.84 -4.20 -4.74
CA PHE A 37 -28.71 -5.55 -5.28
C PHE A 37 -27.46 -5.65 -6.15
N SER A 38 -26.84 -6.82 -6.15
CA SER A 38 -25.75 -7.16 -7.07
C SER A 38 -26.03 -8.54 -7.65
N ASN A 39 -25.97 -8.63 -8.96
CA ASN A 39 -26.08 -9.89 -9.69
C ASN A 39 -24.78 -10.14 -10.42
N LEU A 40 -24.23 -11.35 -10.24
CA LEU A 40 -23.05 -11.85 -10.94
C LEU A 40 -23.44 -13.10 -11.72
N PHE A 41 -23.20 -13.06 -13.02
CA PHE A 41 -23.33 -14.20 -13.90
C PHE A 41 -21.93 -14.55 -14.42
N ASP A 42 -21.48 -15.78 -14.18
CA ASP A 42 -20.15 -16.27 -14.51
C ASP A 42 -20.22 -17.62 -15.20
N ILE A 43 -19.50 -17.75 -16.31
CA ILE A 43 -19.36 -19.00 -17.07
C ILE A 43 -17.88 -19.23 -17.32
N ASP A 44 -17.41 -20.41 -16.86
CA ASP A 44 -16.08 -20.93 -17.15
C ASP A 44 -16.21 -22.26 -17.92
N ALA A 45 -15.46 -22.36 -19.00
CA ALA A 45 -15.31 -23.61 -19.76
C ALA A 45 -13.82 -23.87 -20.00
N SER A 46 -13.34 -25.05 -19.64
CA SER A 46 -11.92 -25.39 -19.79
C SER A 46 -11.71 -26.75 -20.41
N LEU A 47 -10.64 -26.85 -21.19
CA LEU A 47 -10.08 -28.08 -21.72
C LEU A 47 -8.68 -28.25 -21.19
N ASN A 48 -8.41 -29.37 -20.53
CA ASN A 48 -7.11 -29.70 -19.95
C ASN A 48 -6.52 -30.94 -20.62
N TYR A 49 -5.24 -30.89 -20.89
CA TYR A 49 -4.46 -32.00 -21.39
C TYR A 49 -3.23 -32.22 -20.53
N SER A 50 -2.92 -33.47 -20.18
CA SER A 50 -1.71 -33.80 -19.43
C SER A 50 -1.22 -35.20 -19.85
N ARG A 51 0.03 -35.30 -20.28
CA ARG A 51 0.62 -36.58 -20.66
C ARG A 51 2.14 -36.58 -20.52
N THR A 52 2.67 -37.71 -20.05
CA THR A 52 4.10 -38.02 -20.01
C THR A 52 4.48 -38.99 -21.11
N PHE A 53 5.49 -38.66 -21.92
CA PHE A 53 6.04 -39.48 -22.96
C PHE A 53 7.53 -39.78 -22.70
N GLY A 54 7.82 -40.86 -22.01
CA GLY A 54 9.18 -41.17 -21.58
C GLY A 54 9.75 -40.08 -20.64
N LYS A 55 10.66 -39.28 -21.16
CA LYS A 55 11.26 -38.16 -20.40
C LYS A 55 10.58 -36.80 -20.62
N HIS A 56 9.51 -36.77 -21.39
CA HIS A 56 8.82 -35.55 -21.79
C HIS A 56 7.48 -35.44 -21.05
N ASP A 57 7.30 -34.38 -20.30
CA ASP A 57 6.06 -34.04 -19.61
C ASP A 57 5.42 -32.86 -20.32
N ILE A 58 4.19 -33.02 -20.79
CA ILE A 58 3.45 -31.99 -21.51
C ILE A 58 2.12 -31.74 -20.82
N THR A 59 1.81 -30.48 -20.51
CA THR A 59 0.45 -30.09 -20.10
C THR A 59 -0.06 -28.94 -20.97
N GLY A 60 -1.36 -28.90 -21.16
CA GLY A 60 -2.04 -27.83 -21.89
C GLY A 60 -3.37 -27.48 -21.22
N LEU A 61 -3.71 -26.21 -21.27
CA LEU A 61 -5.00 -25.67 -20.81
C LEU A 61 -5.48 -24.66 -21.84
N ILE A 62 -6.74 -24.74 -22.21
CA ILE A 62 -7.49 -23.65 -22.84
C ILE A 62 -8.69 -23.37 -21.95
N LEU A 63 -8.86 -22.13 -21.57
CA LEU A 63 -9.97 -21.67 -20.70
C LEU A 63 -10.67 -20.51 -21.41
N PHE A 64 -11.96 -20.61 -21.54
CA PHE A 64 -12.86 -19.51 -21.85
C PHE A 64 -13.58 -19.09 -20.60
N ASN A 65 -13.60 -17.78 -20.31
CA ASN A 65 -14.39 -17.23 -19.23
C ASN A 65 -15.20 -16.00 -19.71
N ARG A 66 -16.36 -15.84 -19.13
CA ARG A 66 -17.19 -14.66 -19.32
C ARG A 66 -17.90 -14.35 -18.01
N TYR A 67 -17.75 -13.12 -17.51
CA TYR A 67 -18.58 -12.68 -16.41
C TYR A 67 -19.31 -11.39 -16.73
N GLN A 68 -20.49 -11.26 -16.13
CA GLN A 68 -21.31 -10.06 -16.16
C GLN A 68 -21.72 -9.71 -14.73
N ARG A 69 -21.43 -8.50 -14.31
CA ARG A 69 -21.84 -8.01 -12.99
C ARG A 69 -22.73 -6.78 -13.15
N VAL A 70 -23.90 -6.82 -12.50
CA VAL A 70 -24.84 -5.72 -12.41
C VAL A 70 -24.93 -5.27 -10.96
N ILE A 71 -24.80 -3.99 -10.70
CA ILE A 71 -24.95 -3.40 -9.38
C ILE A 71 -26.06 -2.35 -9.49
N ASN A 72 -27.15 -2.56 -8.77
CA ASN A 72 -28.33 -1.69 -8.80
C ASN A 72 -28.79 -1.42 -10.24
N ILE A 73 -29.05 -0.16 -10.58
CA ILE A 73 -29.49 0.30 -11.91
C ILE A 73 -28.30 0.68 -12.83
N GLN A 74 -27.07 0.35 -12.45
CA GLN A 74 -25.89 0.69 -13.26
C GLN A 74 -25.80 -0.21 -14.50
N LEU A 75 -25.18 0.30 -15.56
CA LEU A 75 -24.84 -0.50 -16.72
C LEU A 75 -24.00 -1.72 -16.32
N PRO A 76 -24.25 -2.90 -16.91
CA PRO A 76 -23.48 -4.10 -16.59
C PRO A 76 -21.99 -3.93 -16.79
N TYR A 77 -21.22 -4.62 -15.97
CA TYR A 77 -19.80 -4.82 -16.16
C TYR A 77 -19.62 -6.14 -16.90
N ASN A 78 -19.19 -6.10 -18.15
CA ASN A 78 -18.97 -7.29 -18.96
C ASN A 78 -17.49 -7.50 -19.21
N TYR A 79 -17.07 -8.74 -19.04
CA TYR A 79 -15.70 -9.18 -19.32
C TYR A 79 -15.76 -10.54 -20.02
N ILE A 80 -14.85 -10.73 -20.97
CA ILE A 80 -14.65 -11.98 -21.70
C ILE A 80 -13.17 -12.29 -21.77
N GLY A 81 -12.79 -13.54 -21.59
CA GLY A 81 -11.41 -13.97 -21.63
C GLY A 81 -11.23 -15.31 -22.32
N LEU A 82 -10.17 -15.41 -23.07
CA LEU A 82 -9.62 -16.67 -23.57
C LEU A 82 -8.19 -16.79 -23.06
N VAL A 83 -7.92 -17.85 -22.31
CA VAL A 83 -6.60 -18.12 -21.71
C VAL A 83 -6.05 -19.43 -22.29
N GLY A 84 -4.81 -19.38 -22.72
CA GLY A 84 -4.06 -20.58 -23.11
C GLY A 84 -2.83 -20.75 -22.24
N ARG A 85 -2.51 -21.99 -21.86
CA ARG A 85 -1.29 -22.38 -21.16
C ARG A 85 -0.74 -23.67 -21.74
N ALA A 86 0.57 -23.69 -21.96
CA ALA A 86 1.29 -24.90 -22.29
C ALA A 86 2.54 -25.00 -21.43
N THR A 87 2.76 -26.16 -20.81
CA THR A 87 4.00 -26.45 -20.08
C THR A 87 4.72 -27.63 -20.70
N TYR A 88 6.02 -27.58 -20.66
CA TYR A 88 6.90 -28.63 -21.13
C TYR A 88 8.01 -28.88 -20.12
N GLY A 89 8.17 -30.14 -19.74
CA GLY A 89 9.27 -30.61 -18.91
C GLY A 89 10.08 -31.68 -19.66
N TYR A 90 11.39 -31.61 -19.55
CA TYR A 90 12.27 -32.67 -20.08
C TYR A 90 13.15 -33.23 -18.98
N ALA A 91 12.98 -34.54 -18.72
CA ALA A 91 13.77 -35.30 -17.75
C ALA A 91 13.82 -34.67 -16.34
N HIS A 92 12.79 -33.89 -15.95
CA HIS A 92 12.73 -33.07 -14.73
C HIS A 92 13.85 -32.01 -14.60
N LYS A 93 14.64 -31.80 -15.67
CA LYS A 93 15.77 -30.88 -15.71
C LYS A 93 15.41 -29.52 -16.29
N TYR A 94 14.80 -29.53 -17.45
CA TYR A 94 14.46 -28.33 -18.22
C TYR A 94 12.95 -28.16 -18.19
N LEU A 95 12.52 -27.00 -17.80
CA LEU A 95 11.11 -26.63 -17.66
C LEU A 95 10.84 -25.40 -18.51
N ALA A 96 9.77 -25.40 -19.26
CA ALA A 96 9.31 -24.24 -20.01
C ALA A 96 7.80 -24.10 -19.88
N GLU A 97 7.32 -22.88 -19.85
CA GLU A 97 5.91 -22.57 -19.82
C GLU A 97 5.63 -21.35 -20.71
N VAL A 98 4.54 -21.43 -21.46
CA VAL A 98 4.01 -20.34 -22.28
C VAL A 98 2.55 -20.17 -21.91
N ASN A 99 2.17 -18.93 -21.62
CA ASN A 99 0.77 -18.58 -21.38
C ASN A 99 0.39 -17.38 -22.24
N PHE A 100 -0.88 -17.26 -22.54
CA PHE A 100 -1.46 -16.03 -23.04
C PHE A 100 -2.85 -15.82 -22.48
N GLY A 101 -3.21 -14.56 -22.29
CA GLY A 101 -4.57 -14.11 -22.04
C GLY A 101 -5.02 -13.20 -23.19
N TYR A 102 -6.18 -13.44 -23.75
CA TYR A 102 -6.83 -12.59 -24.72
C TYR A 102 -8.16 -12.14 -24.13
N ASN A 103 -8.17 -10.93 -23.58
CA ASN A 103 -9.21 -10.46 -22.68
C ASN A 103 -9.93 -9.27 -23.28
N GLY A 104 -11.27 -9.20 -23.11
CA GLY A 104 -12.10 -8.10 -23.56
C GLY A 104 -12.85 -7.43 -22.41
N SER A 105 -12.83 -6.10 -22.39
CA SER A 105 -13.54 -5.28 -21.40
C SER A 105 -14.42 -4.25 -22.08
N GLU A 106 -15.64 -4.07 -21.56
CA GLU A 106 -16.57 -3.04 -21.98
C GLU A 106 -16.16 -1.61 -21.55
N GLN A 107 -15.09 -1.47 -20.76
CA GLN A 107 -14.59 -0.16 -20.34
C GLN A 107 -13.94 0.63 -21.49
N PHE A 108 -13.62 -0.02 -22.61
CA PHE A 108 -12.97 0.58 -23.78
C PHE A 108 -13.92 0.71 -24.97
N ALA A 109 -13.63 1.66 -25.84
CA ALA A 109 -14.37 1.86 -27.08
C ALA A 109 -14.29 0.64 -28.01
N PRO A 110 -15.27 0.46 -28.93
CA PRO A 110 -15.16 -0.51 -30.01
C PRO A 110 -13.82 -0.38 -30.75
N GLY A 111 -13.15 -1.50 -30.99
CA GLY A 111 -11.79 -1.54 -31.56
C GLY A 111 -10.64 -1.56 -30.53
N HIS A 112 -10.89 -1.16 -29.29
CA HIS A 112 -9.89 -1.13 -28.19
C HIS A 112 -10.24 -2.07 -27.03
N LYS A 113 -11.36 -2.80 -27.12
CA LYS A 113 -11.86 -3.67 -26.04
C LYS A 113 -10.93 -4.84 -25.72
N MET A 114 -10.29 -5.41 -26.74
CA MET A 114 -9.50 -6.63 -26.61
C MET A 114 -8.02 -6.32 -26.32
N GLY A 115 -7.46 -7.01 -25.33
CA GLY A 115 -6.05 -6.95 -24.99
C GLY A 115 -5.39 -8.34 -25.04
N PHE A 116 -4.18 -8.43 -25.57
CA PHE A 116 -3.38 -9.65 -25.62
C PHE A 116 -2.22 -9.56 -24.62
N PHE A 117 -2.09 -10.55 -23.75
CA PHE A 117 -1.15 -10.56 -22.62
C PHE A 117 -0.38 -11.88 -22.58
N PRO A 118 0.79 -11.95 -23.23
CA PRO A 118 1.63 -13.14 -23.22
C PRO A 118 2.49 -13.24 -21.96
N SER A 119 2.86 -14.48 -21.59
CA SER A 119 3.91 -14.73 -20.61
C SER A 119 4.71 -16.00 -20.95
N PHE A 120 5.98 -15.99 -20.54
CA PHE A 120 6.93 -17.07 -20.74
C PHE A 120 7.72 -17.31 -19.48
N SER A 121 8.00 -18.58 -19.17
CA SER A 121 8.93 -18.92 -18.10
C SER A 121 9.79 -20.11 -18.49
N ILE A 122 11.02 -20.10 -17.98
CA ILE A 122 11.96 -21.21 -18.10
C ILE A 122 12.52 -21.56 -16.73
N GLY A 123 12.83 -22.81 -16.54
CA GLY A 123 13.47 -23.32 -15.33
C GLY A 123 14.49 -24.39 -15.66
N TRP A 124 15.60 -24.36 -14.95
CA TRP A 124 16.66 -25.34 -15.05
C TRP A 124 16.98 -25.89 -13.67
N VAL A 125 16.74 -27.19 -13.48
CA VAL A 125 17.09 -27.91 -12.26
C VAL A 125 18.52 -28.39 -12.36
N LEU A 126 19.45 -27.59 -11.90
CA LEU A 126 20.90 -27.78 -12.02
C LEU A 126 21.35 -29.08 -11.38
N THR A 127 20.76 -29.43 -10.24
CA THR A 127 21.13 -30.63 -9.47
C THR A 127 20.79 -31.94 -10.17
N GLU A 128 19.95 -31.89 -11.22
CA GLU A 128 19.67 -33.08 -12.03
C GLU A 128 20.72 -33.29 -13.15
N GLU A 129 21.72 -32.39 -13.26
CA GLU A 129 22.79 -32.54 -14.23
C GLU A 129 23.90 -33.47 -13.72
N PRO A 130 24.50 -34.33 -14.58
CA PRO A 130 25.53 -35.28 -14.19
C PRO A 130 26.76 -34.63 -13.53
N PHE A 131 27.13 -33.41 -13.95
CA PHE A 131 28.28 -32.71 -13.36
C PHE A 131 28.04 -32.28 -11.91
N MET A 132 26.80 -32.22 -11.45
CA MET A 132 26.40 -31.85 -10.09
C MET A 132 26.37 -33.06 -9.13
N ASP A 133 26.50 -34.30 -9.61
CA ASP A 133 26.34 -35.49 -8.77
C ASP A 133 27.27 -35.49 -7.56
N LYS A 134 28.52 -35.01 -7.69
CA LYS A 134 29.47 -34.90 -6.60
C LYS A 134 29.09 -33.88 -5.53
N LEU A 135 28.28 -32.90 -5.89
CA LEU A 135 27.84 -31.81 -5.02
C LEU A 135 26.49 -32.07 -4.35
N LYS A 136 25.76 -33.12 -4.74
CA LYS A 136 24.39 -33.43 -4.22
C LYS A 136 24.34 -33.64 -2.70
N ASN A 137 25.47 -34.05 -2.08
CA ASN A 137 25.54 -34.17 -0.63
C ASN A 137 25.49 -32.83 0.09
N TYR A 138 25.96 -31.76 -0.53
CA TYR A 138 25.98 -30.40 0.00
C TYR A 138 24.84 -29.57 -0.54
N LEU A 139 24.60 -29.63 -1.86
CA LEU A 139 23.57 -28.93 -2.59
C LEU A 139 22.55 -29.98 -3.13
N SER A 140 21.57 -30.31 -2.31
CA SER A 140 20.61 -31.37 -2.60
C SER A 140 19.58 -30.97 -3.66
N TYR A 141 19.34 -29.70 -3.83
CA TYR A 141 18.47 -29.14 -4.88
C TYR A 141 18.91 -27.73 -5.24
N MET A 142 18.97 -27.44 -6.54
CA MET A 142 19.15 -26.10 -7.07
C MET A 142 18.39 -25.97 -8.38
N LYS A 143 17.53 -24.96 -8.44
CA LYS A 143 16.79 -24.57 -9.63
C LYS A 143 16.96 -23.08 -9.89
N ILE A 144 17.32 -22.74 -11.13
CA ILE A 144 17.33 -21.37 -11.63
C ILE A 144 16.08 -21.19 -12.50
N ARG A 145 15.39 -20.08 -12.35
CA ARG A 145 14.21 -19.75 -13.15
C ARG A 145 14.25 -18.32 -13.62
N ALA A 146 13.69 -18.09 -14.79
CA ALA A 146 13.46 -16.76 -15.33
C ALA A 146 12.07 -16.69 -15.94
N SER A 147 11.39 -15.57 -15.79
CA SER A 147 10.09 -15.35 -16.40
C SER A 147 9.93 -13.92 -16.90
N TYR A 148 9.12 -13.80 -17.93
CA TYR A 148 8.57 -12.56 -18.44
C TYR A 148 7.06 -12.73 -18.58
N GLY A 149 6.31 -11.72 -18.19
CA GLY A 149 4.86 -11.72 -18.37
C GLY A 149 4.31 -10.31 -18.54
N GLN A 150 3.29 -10.20 -19.36
CA GLN A 150 2.50 -9.00 -19.51
C GLN A 150 1.13 -9.18 -18.87
N VAL A 151 0.69 -8.21 -18.07
CA VAL A 151 -0.62 -8.19 -17.42
C VAL A 151 -1.36 -6.92 -17.83
N GLY A 152 -2.63 -7.07 -18.21
CA GLY A 152 -3.53 -5.95 -18.51
C GLY A 152 -4.34 -5.53 -17.30
N ASN A 153 -4.64 -4.23 -17.21
CA ASN A 153 -5.56 -3.68 -16.24
C ASN A 153 -6.57 -2.77 -16.97
N ASP A 154 -7.86 -2.98 -16.71
CA ASP A 154 -8.96 -2.19 -17.26
C ASP A 154 -9.62 -1.26 -16.22
N ASN A 155 -9.05 -1.18 -15.03
CA ASN A 155 -9.55 -0.31 -13.98
C ASN A 155 -9.27 1.16 -14.28
N MET A 156 -10.32 1.95 -14.39
CA MET A 156 -10.26 3.37 -14.71
C MET A 156 -10.32 4.27 -13.47
N ASN A 157 -9.87 3.78 -12.29
CA ASN A 157 -9.82 4.56 -11.05
C ASN A 157 -11.15 5.27 -10.72
N GLY A 158 -12.23 4.48 -10.62
CA GLY A 158 -13.56 4.94 -10.26
C GLY A 158 -14.37 5.59 -11.40
N THR A 159 -13.76 5.88 -12.54
CA THR A 159 -14.47 6.34 -13.74
C THR A 159 -14.91 5.12 -14.55
N ARG A 160 -16.16 5.08 -14.98
CA ARG A 160 -16.66 4.04 -15.90
C ARG A 160 -16.82 4.61 -17.30
N PHE A 161 -16.56 3.80 -18.32
CA PHE A 161 -16.74 4.19 -19.72
C PHE A 161 -16.07 5.53 -20.06
N ALA A 162 -14.83 5.72 -19.64
CA ALA A 162 -14.09 6.97 -19.85
C ALA A 162 -13.89 7.32 -21.33
N PHE A 163 -14.32 6.49 -22.25
CA PHE A 163 -14.36 6.77 -23.68
C PHE A 163 -15.64 7.54 -24.12
N LEU A 164 -16.65 7.64 -23.24
CA LEU A 164 -17.90 8.36 -23.51
C LEU A 164 -17.84 9.77 -22.94
N THR A 165 -18.35 10.75 -23.69
CA THR A 165 -18.67 12.07 -23.14
C THR A 165 -20.03 11.98 -22.47
N LEU A 166 -20.09 12.37 -21.19
CA LEU A 166 -21.30 12.36 -20.38
C LEU A 166 -21.72 13.79 -20.05
N TRP A 167 -23.03 14.00 -20.03
CA TRP A 167 -23.68 15.29 -19.72
C TRP A 167 -24.44 15.16 -18.40
N SER A 168 -24.38 16.22 -17.60
CA SER A 168 -25.20 16.37 -16.41
C SER A 168 -26.00 17.69 -16.53
N GLY A 169 -27.25 17.58 -16.91
CA GLY A 169 -28.03 18.77 -17.28
C GLY A 169 -27.45 19.46 -18.51
N SER A 170 -27.04 20.70 -18.36
CA SER A 170 -26.52 21.54 -19.44
C SER A 170 -24.99 21.58 -19.58
N TYR A 171 -24.26 20.84 -18.76
CA TYR A 171 -22.79 20.83 -18.80
C TYR A 171 -22.21 19.42 -18.97
N GLU A 172 -21.03 19.36 -19.57
CA GLU A 172 -20.29 18.12 -19.70
C GLU A 172 -19.74 17.70 -18.32
N SER A 173 -20.10 16.52 -17.85
CA SER A 173 -19.61 15.94 -16.61
C SER A 173 -18.40 15.04 -16.81
N GLN A 174 -18.15 14.58 -18.03
CA GLN A 174 -17.01 13.79 -18.45
C GLN A 174 -16.73 14.01 -19.93
N ILE A 175 -15.49 14.29 -20.27
CA ILE A 175 -15.03 14.30 -21.67
C ILE A 175 -14.43 12.95 -22.00
N GLY A 176 -15.03 12.29 -23.01
CA GLY A 176 -14.64 10.95 -23.43
C GLY A 176 -13.39 10.93 -24.30
N ASN A 177 -12.60 9.87 -24.17
CA ASN A 177 -11.47 9.60 -25.07
C ASN A 177 -11.60 8.17 -25.66
N LYS A 178 -11.99 8.09 -26.92
CA LYS A 178 -12.18 6.81 -27.63
C LYS A 178 -10.91 6.03 -27.92
N LYS A 179 -9.72 6.65 -27.71
CA LYS A 179 -8.41 6.02 -27.94
C LYS A 179 -7.86 5.33 -26.69
N LEU A 180 -8.64 5.23 -25.63
CA LEU A 180 -8.18 4.56 -24.40
C LEU A 180 -7.98 3.08 -24.63
N GLU A 181 -6.86 2.59 -24.13
CA GLU A 181 -6.39 1.20 -24.20
C GLU A 181 -6.11 0.64 -22.81
N TRP A 182 -5.87 -0.66 -22.73
CA TRP A 182 -5.44 -1.35 -21.53
C TRP A 182 -4.13 -0.78 -20.98
N GLU A 183 -4.10 -0.52 -19.67
CA GLU A 183 -2.85 -0.38 -18.94
C GLU A 183 -2.09 -1.71 -18.98
N LYS A 184 -0.78 -1.67 -19.20
CA LYS A 184 0.06 -2.87 -19.35
C LYS A 184 1.20 -2.86 -18.34
N ALA A 185 1.32 -3.93 -17.57
CA ALA A 185 2.44 -4.18 -16.68
C ALA A 185 3.34 -5.29 -17.30
N ASN A 186 4.57 -4.92 -17.65
CA ASN A 186 5.61 -5.86 -18.09
C ASN A 186 6.41 -6.27 -16.86
N LYS A 187 6.40 -7.57 -16.56
CA LYS A 187 7.02 -8.14 -15.36
C LYS A 187 8.15 -9.07 -15.75
N TYR A 188 9.30 -8.88 -15.13
CA TYR A 188 10.49 -9.71 -15.27
C TYR A 188 10.86 -10.25 -13.89
N ASN A 189 11.16 -11.53 -13.82
CA ASN A 189 11.63 -12.18 -12.61
C ASN A 189 12.77 -13.14 -12.91
N ILE A 190 13.77 -13.15 -12.03
CA ILE A 190 14.83 -14.15 -12.00
C ILE A 190 14.86 -14.70 -10.58
N GLY A 191 14.79 -16.02 -10.43
CA GLY A 191 14.77 -16.69 -9.14
C GLY A 191 15.76 -17.84 -9.07
N VAL A 192 16.27 -18.05 -7.88
CA VAL A 192 17.11 -19.19 -7.53
C VAL A 192 16.53 -19.87 -6.31
N GLU A 193 16.23 -21.15 -6.43
CA GLU A 193 15.74 -22.00 -5.34
C GLU A 193 16.83 -23.01 -4.97
N THR A 194 17.22 -23.07 -3.70
CA THR A 194 18.26 -23.99 -3.24
C THR A 194 17.85 -24.77 -2.00
N ARG A 195 18.37 -25.98 -1.89
CA ARG A 195 18.33 -26.79 -0.66
C ARG A 195 19.73 -27.29 -0.36
N LEU A 196 20.27 -26.82 0.76
CA LEU A 196 21.62 -27.17 1.23
C LEU A 196 21.51 -28.21 2.34
N PHE A 197 22.38 -29.23 2.31
CA PHE A 197 22.44 -30.30 3.31
C PHE A 197 21.13 -30.99 3.60
N LYS A 198 20.13 -30.88 2.69
CA LYS A 198 18.74 -31.34 2.80
C LYS A 198 17.90 -30.60 3.85
N ASP A 199 18.51 -29.93 4.81
CA ASP A 199 17.85 -29.29 5.95
C ASP A 199 17.63 -27.79 5.76
N PHE A 200 18.48 -27.10 4.98
CA PHE A 200 18.44 -25.66 4.79
C PHE A 200 17.97 -25.30 3.38
N GLY A 201 16.94 -24.49 3.28
CA GLY A 201 16.42 -23.93 2.05
C GLY A 201 16.69 -22.44 1.96
N LEU A 202 17.08 -21.96 0.78
CA LEU A 202 17.21 -20.55 0.45
C LEU A 202 16.62 -20.32 -0.93
N ASP A 203 15.61 -19.44 -0.99
CA ASP A 203 14.96 -19.02 -2.21
C ASP A 203 15.14 -17.51 -2.35
N VAL A 204 15.63 -17.05 -3.51
CA VAL A 204 15.88 -15.63 -3.81
C VAL A 204 15.24 -15.29 -5.14
N ASP A 205 14.45 -14.23 -5.14
CA ASP A 205 13.82 -13.67 -6.32
C ASP A 205 14.21 -12.22 -6.50
N LEU A 206 14.54 -11.85 -7.75
CA LEU A 206 14.74 -10.49 -8.18
C LEU A 206 13.67 -10.17 -9.21
N PHE A 207 12.95 -9.09 -9.03
CA PHE A 207 11.89 -8.68 -9.95
C PHE A 207 12.03 -7.22 -10.40
N TYR A 208 11.56 -6.99 -11.62
CA TYR A 208 11.36 -5.67 -12.18
C TYR A 208 10.04 -5.63 -12.92
N GLU A 209 9.26 -4.59 -12.69
CA GLU A 209 7.98 -4.34 -13.35
C GLU A 209 8.00 -2.94 -13.94
N ARG A 210 7.61 -2.82 -15.22
CA ARG A 210 7.30 -1.54 -15.85
C ARG A 210 5.84 -1.50 -16.24
N ARG A 211 5.11 -0.57 -15.66
CA ARG A 211 3.73 -0.25 -16.04
C ARG A 211 3.75 0.88 -17.06
N ASN A 212 3.13 0.62 -18.20
CA ASN A 212 2.96 1.57 -19.28
C ASN A 212 1.47 1.80 -19.53
N ASN A 213 1.14 2.87 -20.24
CA ASN A 213 -0.21 3.20 -20.62
C ASN A 213 -1.13 3.38 -19.38
N ILE A 214 -0.59 3.82 -18.24
CA ILE A 214 -1.38 4.11 -17.05
C ILE A 214 -2.34 5.23 -17.38
N LEU A 215 -3.59 5.05 -17.01
CA LEU A 215 -4.66 6.02 -17.24
C LEU A 215 -4.53 7.20 -16.27
N ILE A 216 -4.14 8.34 -16.80
CA ILE A 216 -3.94 9.57 -16.05
C ILE A 216 -4.74 10.73 -16.69
N PRO A 217 -5.14 11.75 -15.90
CA PRO A 217 -5.70 12.97 -16.46
C PRO A 217 -4.69 13.70 -17.36
N ALA A 218 -5.14 14.26 -18.46
CA ALA A 218 -4.31 15.01 -19.41
C ALA A 218 -3.94 16.44 -18.92
N THR A 219 -3.66 16.60 -17.65
CA THR A 219 -3.47 17.93 -17.00
C THR A 219 -2.32 18.73 -17.59
N GLY A 220 -1.21 18.10 -17.91
CA GLY A 220 -0.05 18.77 -18.50
C GLY A 220 -0.18 19.10 -19.98
N LEU A 221 -1.22 18.60 -20.66
CA LEU A 221 -1.47 18.83 -22.09
C LEU A 221 -2.52 19.89 -22.36
N ILE A 222 -3.25 20.32 -21.33
CA ILE A 222 -4.39 21.24 -21.45
C ILE A 222 -4.05 22.52 -20.70
N PRO A 223 -4.04 23.68 -21.38
CA PRO A 223 -3.78 24.97 -20.72
C PRO A 223 -4.77 25.22 -19.56
N THR A 224 -4.25 25.74 -18.45
CA THR A 224 -5.06 26.22 -17.33
C THR A 224 -6.06 27.26 -17.82
N GLY A 225 -7.34 27.09 -17.51
CA GLY A 225 -8.40 28.01 -17.92
C GLY A 225 -9.32 27.50 -19.04
N VAL A 226 -8.96 26.46 -19.77
CA VAL A 226 -9.83 25.88 -20.81
C VAL A 226 -11.12 25.30 -20.21
N PHE A 227 -11.08 24.81 -18.97
CA PHE A 227 -12.22 24.21 -18.27
C PHE A 227 -12.79 25.07 -17.13
N GLY A 228 -12.63 26.39 -17.20
CA GLY A 228 -13.28 27.35 -16.31
C GLY A 228 -12.52 27.60 -15.00
N THR A 229 -12.42 28.90 -14.66
CA THR A 229 -11.78 29.43 -13.44
C THR A 229 -12.68 29.43 -12.21
N GLY A 230 -13.86 28.87 -12.29
CA GLY A 230 -14.81 28.81 -11.18
C GLY A 230 -14.65 27.57 -10.33
N GLY A 231 -13.70 27.56 -9.40
CA GLY A 231 -13.68 26.81 -8.11
C GLY A 231 -14.17 25.35 -8.02
N VAL A 232 -14.71 24.79 -9.06
CA VAL A 232 -15.33 23.46 -9.08
C VAL A 232 -14.41 22.51 -9.84
N LYS A 233 -13.59 21.80 -9.08
CA LYS A 233 -13.03 20.46 -9.39
C LYS A 233 -12.93 20.13 -10.90
N ALA A 234 -12.07 20.84 -11.61
CA ALA A 234 -11.73 20.55 -13.01
C ALA A 234 -11.21 19.12 -13.25
N SER A 235 -10.85 18.39 -12.19
CA SER A 235 -10.29 17.04 -12.26
C SER A 235 -11.26 15.98 -12.83
N GLY A 236 -12.58 16.20 -12.76
CA GLY A 236 -13.58 15.29 -13.32
C GLY A 236 -13.81 15.47 -14.82
N ILE A 237 -13.53 16.66 -15.37
CA ILE A 237 -13.82 17.02 -16.76
C ILE A 237 -12.60 16.75 -17.65
N ILE A 238 -11.38 16.77 -17.12
CA ILE A 238 -10.15 16.51 -17.90
C ILE A 238 -10.17 15.08 -18.46
N PRO A 239 -10.05 14.90 -19.78
CA PRO A 239 -10.05 13.57 -20.38
C PRO A 239 -8.86 12.74 -19.90
N LYS A 240 -9.06 11.46 -19.73
CA LYS A 240 -7.98 10.51 -19.43
C LYS A 240 -7.20 10.15 -20.70
N ILE A 241 -5.93 9.89 -20.51
CA ILE A 241 -5.01 9.41 -21.55
C ILE A 241 -4.17 8.25 -21.04
N ASN A 242 -3.70 7.39 -21.93
CA ASN A 242 -2.77 6.30 -21.62
C ASN A 242 -1.33 6.82 -21.74
N ALA A 243 -0.81 7.49 -20.73
CA ALA A 243 0.52 8.09 -20.80
C ALA A 243 1.41 7.82 -19.59
N GLY A 244 0.85 7.52 -18.42
CA GLY A 244 1.64 7.30 -17.21
C GLY A 244 2.57 6.09 -17.32
N ILE A 245 3.78 6.23 -16.75
CA ILE A 245 4.80 5.17 -16.69
C ILE A 245 5.34 5.11 -15.28
N ILE A 246 5.31 3.90 -14.67
CA ILE A 246 5.86 3.64 -13.34
C ILE A 246 6.73 2.39 -13.41
N ASP A 247 7.92 2.48 -12.87
CA ASP A 247 8.81 1.34 -12.64
C ASP A 247 8.68 0.86 -11.20
N ASN A 248 8.76 -0.45 -11.02
CA ASN A 248 8.81 -1.09 -9.71
C ASN A 248 9.88 -2.18 -9.72
N LYS A 249 10.72 -2.22 -8.70
CA LYS A 249 11.79 -3.21 -8.58
C LYS A 249 11.98 -3.66 -7.15
N GLY A 250 12.39 -4.88 -6.98
CA GLY A 250 12.63 -5.40 -5.66
C GLY A 250 13.26 -6.77 -5.65
N MET A 251 13.37 -7.30 -4.44
CA MET A 251 13.85 -8.64 -4.17
C MET A 251 13.05 -9.30 -3.06
N GLU A 252 12.95 -10.60 -3.12
CA GLU A 252 12.36 -11.44 -2.09
C GLU A 252 13.35 -12.53 -1.71
N ILE A 253 13.52 -12.76 -0.42
CA ILE A 253 14.39 -13.78 0.14
C ILE A 253 13.59 -14.59 1.14
N THR A 254 13.61 -15.91 0.99
CA THR A 254 13.06 -16.84 1.96
C THR A 254 14.13 -17.83 2.36
N ALA A 255 14.43 -17.90 3.66
CA ALA A 255 15.29 -18.91 4.25
C ALA A 255 14.45 -19.86 5.11
N SER A 256 14.71 -21.15 5.03
CA SER A 256 14.06 -22.17 5.83
C SER A 256 15.07 -23.19 6.33
N PHE A 257 14.88 -23.63 7.56
CA PHE A 257 15.68 -24.67 8.17
C PHE A 257 14.76 -25.65 8.88
N GLN A 258 14.84 -26.92 8.51
CA GLN A 258 14.02 -27.95 9.12
C GLN A 258 14.90 -29.16 9.46
N LYS A 259 14.93 -29.55 10.72
CA LYS A 259 15.74 -30.67 11.17
C LYS A 259 15.08 -31.47 12.27
N ASN A 260 15.09 -32.80 12.09
CA ASN A 260 14.82 -33.74 13.17
C ASN A 260 16.18 -34.12 13.77
N LEU A 261 16.54 -33.57 14.95
CA LEU A 261 17.80 -33.88 15.61
C LEU A 261 17.80 -35.32 16.18
N ASN A 262 16.64 -35.76 16.63
CA ASN A 262 16.39 -37.13 17.04
C ASN A 262 14.87 -37.42 16.94
N LYS A 263 14.42 -38.62 17.43
CA LYS A 263 13.02 -39.02 17.40
C LYS A 263 12.09 -38.10 18.20
N ASP A 264 12.62 -37.40 19.18
CA ASP A 264 11.87 -36.60 20.14
C ASP A 264 12.03 -35.07 19.90
N PHE A 265 13.02 -34.65 19.11
CA PHE A 265 13.34 -33.23 18.93
C PHE A 265 13.32 -32.83 17.46
N ARG A 266 12.44 -31.91 17.15
CA ARG A 266 12.30 -31.29 15.83
C ARG A 266 12.38 -29.77 15.96
N ILE A 267 13.10 -29.13 15.03
CA ILE A 267 13.16 -27.67 14.89
C ILE A 267 12.81 -27.28 13.45
N ASP A 268 11.93 -26.29 13.32
CA ASP A 268 11.58 -25.65 12.05
C ASP A 268 11.77 -24.15 12.21
N CYS A 269 12.62 -23.56 11.39
CA CYS A 269 12.83 -22.12 11.32
C CYS A 269 12.48 -21.63 9.91
N ARG A 270 11.85 -20.46 9.80
CA ARG A 270 11.60 -19.79 8.53
C ARG A 270 11.78 -18.30 8.71
N ALA A 271 12.49 -17.67 7.78
CA ALA A 271 12.63 -16.23 7.70
C ALA A 271 12.34 -15.78 6.27
N ASN A 272 11.72 -14.64 6.13
CA ASN A 272 11.48 -14.01 4.84
C ASN A 272 11.73 -12.50 4.94
N ALA A 273 12.22 -11.92 3.87
CA ALA A 273 12.37 -10.49 3.70
C ALA A 273 12.02 -10.11 2.27
N ALA A 274 11.27 -9.04 2.10
CA ALA A 274 10.95 -8.47 0.81
C ALA A 274 11.30 -6.98 0.80
N PHE A 275 11.96 -6.56 -0.26
CA PHE A 275 12.22 -5.16 -0.57
C PHE A 275 11.51 -4.79 -1.85
N ASN A 276 10.81 -3.66 -1.84
CA ASN A 276 10.08 -3.17 -2.98
C ASN A 276 10.18 -1.64 -3.08
N ARG A 277 10.59 -1.12 -4.24
CA ARG A 277 10.66 0.32 -4.49
C ARG A 277 10.14 0.67 -5.88
N ASN A 278 9.15 1.54 -5.92
CA ASN A 278 8.64 2.08 -7.17
C ASN A 278 9.26 3.46 -7.48
N LYS A 279 9.14 3.86 -8.75
CA LYS A 279 9.51 5.19 -9.24
C LYS A 279 8.57 5.61 -10.36
N ILE A 280 8.02 6.79 -10.26
CA ILE A 280 7.26 7.43 -11.33
C ILE A 280 8.26 7.88 -12.41
N ILE A 281 8.14 7.35 -13.61
CA ILE A 281 9.00 7.68 -14.74
C ILE A 281 8.40 8.81 -15.56
N TYR A 282 7.07 8.78 -15.72
CA TYR A 282 6.33 9.81 -16.43
C TYR A 282 4.90 9.92 -15.91
N MET A 283 4.48 11.16 -15.72
CA MET A 283 3.09 11.57 -15.50
C MET A 283 2.82 12.81 -16.36
N SER A 284 1.57 13.05 -16.77
CA SER A 284 1.20 14.26 -17.51
C SER A 284 1.10 15.44 -16.54
N GLU A 285 2.26 15.97 -16.18
CA GLU A 285 2.39 17.08 -15.23
C GLU A 285 2.60 18.39 -15.96
N VAL A 286 2.12 19.47 -15.37
CA VAL A 286 2.39 20.82 -15.85
C VAL A 286 3.88 21.09 -15.69
N LEU A 287 4.54 21.58 -16.73
CA LEU A 287 5.93 22.02 -16.66
C LEU A 287 5.97 23.34 -15.87
N LEU A 288 6.56 23.29 -14.71
CA LEU A 288 6.79 24.43 -13.84
C LEU A 288 8.26 24.84 -13.91
N PRO A 289 8.58 26.11 -13.55
CA PRO A 289 9.96 26.55 -13.33
C PRO A 289 10.70 25.61 -12.37
N GLU A 290 12.03 25.53 -12.49
CA GLU A 290 12.84 24.56 -11.72
C GLU A 290 12.70 24.72 -10.21
N ASP A 291 12.50 25.93 -9.71
CA ASP A 291 12.29 26.22 -8.30
C ASP A 291 11.01 25.63 -7.71
N TYR A 292 10.00 25.32 -8.54
CA TYR A 292 8.80 24.58 -8.14
C TYR A 292 8.89 23.07 -8.39
N ALA A 293 9.90 22.61 -9.12
CA ALA A 293 9.94 21.24 -9.60
C ALA A 293 9.96 20.20 -8.46
N CYS A 294 10.59 20.49 -7.34
CA CYS A 294 10.68 19.57 -6.21
C CYS A 294 9.33 19.31 -5.53
N ARG A 295 8.42 20.31 -5.50
CA ARG A 295 7.15 20.22 -4.82
C ARG A 295 6.02 19.63 -5.65
N LEU A 296 5.89 20.10 -6.89
CA LEU A 296 4.71 19.81 -7.72
C LEU A 296 4.96 18.74 -8.77
N ARG A 297 6.17 18.19 -8.77
CA ARG A 297 6.61 17.15 -9.68
C ARG A 297 6.63 15.80 -8.98
N SER A 298 5.73 14.90 -9.36
CA SER A 298 5.76 13.52 -8.90
C SER A 298 6.70 12.63 -9.75
N THR A 299 6.97 13.02 -11.00
CA THR A 299 7.95 12.35 -11.87
C THR A 299 9.34 12.35 -11.26
N GLY A 300 9.94 11.18 -11.15
CA GLY A 300 11.25 10.97 -10.53
C GLY A 300 11.21 10.51 -9.08
N TYR A 301 10.06 10.64 -8.43
CA TYR A 301 9.82 10.23 -7.05
C TYR A 301 9.01 8.92 -6.95
N ARG A 302 8.83 8.42 -5.74
CA ARG A 302 7.99 7.25 -5.47
C ARG A 302 6.51 7.64 -5.56
N LEU A 303 5.68 6.70 -5.93
CA LEU A 303 4.23 6.89 -5.86
C LEU A 303 3.83 7.07 -4.38
N GLY A 304 3.14 8.17 -4.07
CA GLY A 304 2.77 8.49 -2.69
C GLY A 304 3.93 9.02 -1.82
N GLU A 305 4.99 9.56 -2.44
CA GLU A 305 6.05 10.29 -1.73
C GLU A 305 5.43 11.46 -0.96
N PRO A 306 5.62 11.55 0.36
CA PRO A 306 5.12 12.69 1.12
C PRO A 306 6.02 13.92 0.89
N PHE A 307 5.41 15.01 0.45
CA PHE A 307 6.04 16.32 0.35
C PHE A 307 5.54 17.23 1.46
N GLY A 308 6.43 18.03 2.00
CA GLY A 308 6.13 18.99 3.05
C GLY A 308 7.33 19.81 3.45
N TYR A 309 7.16 20.59 4.51
CA TYR A 309 8.19 21.44 5.05
C TYR A 309 9.10 20.69 6.02
N GLU A 310 10.41 20.94 5.91
CA GLU A 310 11.36 20.40 6.88
C GLU A 310 11.42 21.32 8.10
N VAL A 311 11.12 20.77 9.29
CA VAL A 311 11.10 21.52 10.54
C VAL A 311 12.52 21.67 11.12
N ALA A 312 12.88 22.89 11.52
CA ALA A 312 14.13 23.20 12.19
C ALA A 312 14.00 23.27 13.73
N GLY A 313 12.79 23.40 14.25
CA GLY A 313 12.50 23.53 15.67
C GLY A 313 11.32 24.43 15.93
N TYR A 314 11.33 25.10 17.08
CA TYR A 314 10.30 26.07 17.50
C TYR A 314 10.88 27.47 17.56
N PHE A 315 10.04 28.49 17.37
CA PHE A 315 10.41 29.89 17.70
C PHE A 315 10.38 30.05 19.22
N ASN A 316 11.54 30.22 19.83
CA ASN A 316 11.66 30.29 21.29
C ASN A 316 11.73 31.71 21.84
N THR A 317 12.19 32.67 21.03
CA THR A 317 12.34 34.09 21.38
C THR A 317 11.87 34.97 20.24
N GLU A 318 11.56 36.25 20.54
CA GLU A 318 11.24 37.22 19.52
C GLU A 318 12.42 37.46 18.56
N GLN A 319 13.65 37.35 19.06
CA GLN A 319 14.84 37.44 18.22
C GLN A 319 14.95 36.29 17.24
N ASP A 320 14.55 35.07 17.66
CA ASP A 320 14.43 33.92 16.75
C ASP A 320 13.53 34.20 15.55
N ILE A 321 12.42 34.91 15.76
CA ILE A 321 11.47 35.26 14.69
C ILE A 321 12.08 36.29 13.75
N LEU A 322 12.85 37.24 14.28
CA LEU A 322 13.48 38.29 13.50
C LEU A 322 14.67 37.79 12.67
N ASP A 323 15.43 36.87 13.20
CA ASP A 323 16.63 36.30 12.57
C ASP A 323 16.34 35.13 11.62
N TRP A 324 15.10 34.62 11.63
CA TRP A 324 14.71 33.50 10.78
C TRP A 324 14.17 33.97 9.42
N TYR A 325 14.11 33.07 8.46
CA TYR A 325 13.50 33.31 7.15
C TYR A 325 12.04 33.74 7.26
N ASP A 326 11.60 34.60 6.35
CA ASP A 326 10.20 35.02 6.31
C ASP A 326 9.29 33.83 5.91
N GLN A 327 8.40 33.43 6.80
CA GLN A 327 7.41 32.40 6.53
C GLN A 327 5.96 32.91 6.54
N THR A 328 5.76 34.22 6.36
CA THR A 328 4.42 34.84 6.29
C THR A 328 3.64 34.41 5.05
N ALA A 329 4.32 33.92 4.02
CA ALA A 329 3.68 33.30 2.85
C ALA A 329 2.90 32.01 3.18
N LEU A 330 3.18 31.37 4.31
CA LEU A 330 2.50 30.17 4.77
C LEU A 330 1.22 30.43 5.56
N GLY A 331 1.02 31.67 6.03
CA GLY A 331 -0.12 32.04 6.85
C GLY A 331 0.15 33.27 7.73
N PRO A 332 -0.46 33.34 8.93
CA PRO A 332 -0.23 34.43 9.85
C PRO A 332 1.23 34.55 10.25
N LYS A 333 1.65 35.78 10.69
CA LYS A 333 2.98 35.98 11.22
C LYS A 333 3.28 35.00 12.34
N PRO A 334 4.45 34.33 12.32
CA PRO A 334 4.84 33.36 13.35
C PRO A 334 4.80 33.98 14.75
N LYS A 335 4.48 33.16 15.74
CA LYS A 335 4.47 33.50 17.16
C LYS A 335 5.40 32.57 17.91
N LEU A 336 5.73 32.92 19.14
CA LEU A 336 6.52 32.06 20.01
C LEU A 336 5.87 30.67 20.16
N GLY A 337 6.66 29.62 20.01
CA GLY A 337 6.22 28.24 20.03
C GLY A 337 5.69 27.69 18.72
N ASP A 338 5.62 28.47 17.66
CA ASP A 338 5.31 27.98 16.32
C ASP A 338 6.50 27.22 15.74
N LEU A 339 6.21 26.31 14.77
CA LEU A 339 7.23 25.57 14.05
C LEU A 339 8.05 26.49 13.13
N LYS A 340 9.39 26.36 13.19
CA LYS A 340 10.33 26.96 12.25
C LYS A 340 10.54 26.03 11.07
N TYR A 341 10.25 26.50 9.85
CA TYR A 341 10.48 25.75 8.62
C TYR A 341 11.75 26.23 7.94
N LYS A 342 12.46 25.32 7.31
CA LYS A 342 13.69 25.60 6.59
C LYS A 342 13.39 26.19 5.20
N ASP A 343 14.11 27.22 4.84
CA ASP A 343 14.26 27.66 3.47
C ASP A 343 15.14 26.65 2.72
N LYS A 344 14.60 25.98 1.72
CA LYS A 344 15.28 24.90 0.98
C LYS A 344 15.85 25.38 -0.34
N ASN A 345 15.31 26.43 -0.91
CA ASN A 345 15.77 27.01 -2.17
C ASN A 345 16.76 28.18 -1.97
N GLY A 346 16.86 28.73 -0.74
CA GLY A 346 17.80 29.77 -0.36
C GLY A 346 17.38 31.18 -0.82
N ASP A 347 16.09 31.40 -1.05
CA ASP A 347 15.57 32.70 -1.49
C ASP A 347 15.21 33.67 -0.34
N GLY A 348 15.33 33.19 0.91
CA GLY A 348 15.07 33.97 2.12
C GLY A 348 13.61 33.94 2.57
N ILE A 349 12.71 33.31 1.82
CA ILE A 349 11.27 33.24 2.09
C ILE A 349 10.82 31.78 2.11
N VAL A 350 10.24 31.34 3.21
CA VAL A 350 9.65 29.99 3.27
C VAL A 350 8.26 30.00 2.66
N ASN A 351 8.10 29.29 1.56
CA ASN A 351 6.85 29.21 0.81
C ASN A 351 6.69 27.82 0.17
N ASP A 352 5.75 27.69 -0.75
CA ASP A 352 5.47 26.46 -1.47
C ASP A 352 6.67 25.84 -2.21
N LYS A 353 7.70 26.64 -2.54
CA LYS A 353 8.91 26.19 -3.23
C LYS A 353 9.86 25.40 -2.31
N ASP A 354 9.65 25.47 -0.98
CA ASP A 354 10.48 24.80 0.03
C ASP A 354 9.96 23.42 0.43
N MET A 355 8.85 22.99 -0.17
CA MET A 355 8.34 21.66 0.07
C MET A 355 9.23 20.60 -0.58
N VAL A 356 9.76 19.71 0.23
CA VAL A 356 10.67 18.61 -0.17
C VAL A 356 10.11 17.25 0.29
N PRO A 357 10.65 16.14 -0.20
CA PRO A 357 10.31 14.82 0.37
C PRO A 357 10.67 14.79 1.85
N ILE A 358 9.70 14.51 2.73
CA ILE A 358 9.85 14.55 4.20
C ILE A 358 9.81 13.18 4.88
N GLY A 359 9.81 12.10 4.11
CA GLY A 359 9.77 10.74 4.66
C GLY A 359 9.61 9.67 3.62
N TYR A 360 9.11 8.54 4.05
CA TYR A 360 8.71 7.44 3.19
C TYR A 360 7.20 7.43 3.00
N GLN A 361 6.72 6.73 1.99
CA GLN A 361 5.29 6.45 1.85
C GLN A 361 4.78 5.58 3.01
N GLU A 362 3.47 5.52 3.19
CA GLU A 362 2.85 4.71 4.23
C GLU A 362 3.07 3.21 4.01
N ILE A 363 3.10 2.77 2.74
CA ILE A 363 3.44 1.39 2.38
C ILE A 363 4.94 1.18 2.54
N PRO A 364 5.38 0.21 3.39
CA PRO A 364 6.80 0.01 3.65
C PRO A 364 7.56 -0.49 2.42
N GLU A 365 8.82 -0.09 2.27
CA GLU A 365 9.72 -0.67 1.27
C GLU A 365 10.24 -2.04 1.71
N TRP A 366 10.45 -2.23 3.01
CA TRP A 366 10.87 -3.50 3.59
C TRP A 366 9.76 -4.12 4.41
N THR A 367 9.48 -5.38 4.16
CA THR A 367 8.69 -6.24 5.05
C THR A 367 9.49 -7.49 5.36
N PHE A 368 9.47 -7.93 6.61
CA PHE A 368 10.21 -9.12 7.01
C PHE A 368 9.48 -9.87 8.11
N GLY A 369 9.73 -11.17 8.16
CA GLY A 369 9.20 -12.05 9.18
C GLY A 369 10.17 -13.17 9.51
N ALA A 370 10.15 -13.63 10.74
CA ALA A 370 10.89 -14.80 11.18
C ALA A 370 10.06 -15.63 12.15
N GLY A 371 10.04 -16.92 11.95
CA GLY A 371 9.33 -17.86 12.82
C GLY A 371 10.23 -19.03 13.21
N ILE A 372 10.03 -19.51 14.41
CA ILE A 372 10.64 -20.73 14.91
C ILE A 372 9.57 -21.60 15.55
N ASN A 373 9.60 -22.89 15.22
CA ASN A 373 8.78 -23.92 15.86
C ASN A 373 9.72 -25.00 16.39
N ILE A 374 9.60 -25.33 17.64
CA ILE A 374 10.37 -26.37 18.33
C ILE A 374 9.41 -27.37 18.91
N GLN A 375 9.65 -28.63 18.64
CA GLN A 375 8.93 -29.74 19.26
C GLN A 375 9.92 -30.63 20.00
N TYR A 376 9.68 -30.82 21.28
CA TYR A 376 10.46 -31.71 22.10
C TYR A 376 9.53 -32.66 22.88
N LYS A 377 9.49 -33.92 22.43
CA LYS A 377 8.54 -34.94 22.97
C LYS A 377 7.10 -34.42 22.88
N ASN A 378 6.52 -34.16 24.04
CA ASN A 378 5.14 -33.70 24.18
C ASN A 378 5.01 -32.19 24.30
N LEU A 379 6.14 -31.48 24.32
CA LEU A 379 6.21 -30.01 24.47
C LEU A 379 6.42 -29.39 23.10
N ASP A 380 5.66 -28.37 22.77
CA ASP A 380 5.81 -27.56 21.57
C ASP A 380 5.92 -26.09 21.92
N PHE A 381 6.79 -25.41 21.21
CA PHE A 381 7.02 -23.97 21.30
C PHE A 381 6.99 -23.37 19.91
N SER A 382 6.28 -22.28 19.74
CA SER A 382 6.32 -21.48 18.52
C SER A 382 6.42 -20.00 18.83
N MET A 383 7.14 -19.26 18.00
CA MET A 383 7.12 -17.82 17.99
C MET A 383 7.25 -17.28 16.57
N MET A 384 6.67 -16.10 16.34
CA MET A 384 6.70 -15.41 15.07
C MET A 384 6.96 -13.93 15.29
N TRP A 385 7.99 -13.43 14.64
CA TRP A 385 8.32 -12.02 14.53
C TRP A 385 7.88 -11.46 13.18
N GLN A 386 7.45 -10.22 13.20
CA GLN A 386 7.08 -9.46 12.00
C GLN A 386 7.60 -8.05 12.12
N GLY A 387 8.08 -7.50 11.01
CA GLY A 387 8.51 -6.12 10.96
C GLY A 387 8.34 -5.49 9.59
N ALA A 388 8.42 -4.18 9.59
CA ALA A 388 8.43 -3.34 8.40
C ALA A 388 9.37 -2.16 8.62
N ALA A 389 10.06 -1.73 7.56
CA ALA A 389 10.95 -0.59 7.60
C ALA A 389 10.84 0.26 6.33
N ASN A 390 11.42 1.46 6.39
CA ASN A 390 11.30 2.47 5.34
C ASN A 390 9.82 2.80 5.06
N ARG A 391 9.10 3.16 6.11
CA ARG A 391 7.75 3.70 6.05
C ARG A 391 7.61 4.89 6.99
N SER A 392 6.77 5.83 6.65
CA SER A 392 6.36 6.91 7.54
C SER A 392 4.88 6.79 7.87
N TYR A 393 4.53 7.30 9.01
CA TYR A 393 3.15 7.44 9.45
C TYR A 393 2.82 8.92 9.61
N TYR A 394 1.75 9.37 8.98
CA TYR A 394 1.25 10.73 9.15
C TYR A 394 0.33 10.79 10.37
N MET A 395 0.66 11.63 11.32
CA MET A 395 -0.08 11.77 12.58
C MET A 395 -1.33 12.64 12.38
N THR A 396 -2.34 12.09 11.74
CA THR A 396 -3.64 12.77 11.56
C THR A 396 -4.41 12.84 12.88
N GLY A 397 -5.21 13.90 13.05
CA GLY A 397 -6.09 14.08 14.21
C GLY A 397 -5.36 14.41 15.53
N GLN A 398 -4.07 14.67 15.48
CA GLN A 398 -3.28 15.10 16.64
C GLN A 398 -3.18 16.63 16.78
N ASN A 399 -3.59 17.35 15.75
CA ASN A 399 -3.70 18.80 15.81
C ASN A 399 -4.88 19.22 16.69
N ILE A 400 -4.68 20.24 17.50
CA ILE A 400 -5.75 20.83 18.29
C ILE A 400 -6.60 21.71 17.39
N THR A 401 -7.86 21.36 17.27
CA THR A 401 -8.90 22.22 16.71
C THR A 401 -9.99 22.40 17.77
N GLU A 402 -10.91 23.31 17.57
CA GLU A 402 -12.03 23.55 18.49
C GLU A 402 -12.88 22.30 18.76
N THR A 403 -12.77 21.27 17.91
CA THR A 403 -13.57 20.03 17.97
C THR A 403 -12.84 18.84 18.58
N TYR A 404 -11.53 18.93 18.86
CA TYR A 404 -10.76 17.80 19.36
C TYR A 404 -10.36 17.94 20.82
N ASN A 405 -10.42 16.83 21.53
CA ASN A 405 -10.00 16.73 22.92
C ASN A 405 -8.47 16.71 23.03
N PHE A 406 -7.96 17.27 24.12
CA PHE A 406 -6.55 17.18 24.48
C PHE A 406 -6.15 15.74 24.80
N ASN A 407 -4.96 15.36 24.40
CA ASN A 407 -4.36 14.09 24.75
C ASN A 407 -3.01 14.29 25.50
N ASN A 408 -2.38 13.21 25.91
CA ASN A 408 -1.15 13.29 26.71
C ASN A 408 0.01 13.94 25.95
N TRP A 409 0.03 13.91 24.64
CA TRP A 409 1.08 14.55 23.85
C TRP A 409 1.05 16.06 23.95
N HIS A 410 -0.13 16.66 24.04
CA HIS A 410 -0.31 18.10 24.21
C HIS A 410 0.18 18.63 25.56
N LYS A 411 0.41 17.76 26.56
CA LYS A 411 0.94 18.19 27.87
C LYS A 411 2.37 18.71 27.79
N GLU A 412 3.14 18.30 26.80
CA GLU A 412 4.50 18.77 26.53
C GLU A 412 4.54 19.84 25.44
N ALA A 413 3.43 20.55 25.20
CA ALA A 413 3.35 21.64 24.25
C ALA A 413 4.21 22.83 24.71
N TRP A 414 4.72 23.56 23.74
CA TRP A 414 5.50 24.75 24.01
C TRP A 414 4.70 25.78 24.82
N SER A 415 5.28 26.28 25.92
CA SER A 415 4.87 27.46 26.64
C SER A 415 6.11 28.23 27.09
N GLN A 416 5.97 29.52 27.34
CA GLN A 416 7.09 30.36 27.78
C GLN A 416 7.66 29.88 29.13
N GLU A 417 6.79 29.42 30.05
CA GLU A 417 7.22 28.89 31.33
C GLU A 417 8.04 27.63 31.19
N ARG A 418 7.55 26.69 30.35
CA ARG A 418 8.23 25.44 30.08
C ARG A 418 9.57 25.65 29.42
N TYR A 419 9.65 26.57 28.44
CA TYR A 419 10.89 26.94 27.79
C TYR A 419 11.88 27.54 28.80
N ASN A 420 11.45 28.49 29.65
CA ASN A 420 12.29 29.13 30.65
C ASN A 420 12.77 28.16 31.74
N ALA A 421 11.97 27.15 32.06
CA ALA A 421 12.33 26.09 33.00
C ALA A 421 13.26 25.03 32.40
N GLY A 422 13.55 25.07 31.10
CA GLY A 422 14.34 24.04 30.41
C GLY A 422 13.65 22.68 30.34
N GLU A 423 12.32 22.65 30.45
CA GLU A 423 11.55 21.41 30.38
C GLU A 423 11.47 20.89 28.92
N LYS A 424 11.20 19.61 28.83
CA LYS A 424 11.04 18.94 27.52
C LYS A 424 9.82 19.48 26.78
N ILE A 425 10.01 19.89 25.53
CA ILE A 425 8.97 20.34 24.60
C ILE A 425 8.93 19.41 23.40
N THR A 426 7.79 18.80 23.14
CA THR A 426 7.58 17.85 22.06
C THR A 426 6.43 18.21 21.13
N TYR A 427 5.76 19.34 21.40
CA TYR A 427 4.62 19.79 20.62
C TYR A 427 4.67 21.33 20.48
N PRO A 428 4.29 21.92 19.32
CA PRO A 428 4.24 23.36 19.18
C PRO A 428 3.24 23.99 20.13
N ARG A 429 3.19 25.33 20.20
CA ARG A 429 2.18 26.02 21.01
C ARG A 429 0.78 25.57 20.63
N LEU A 430 -0.09 25.53 21.62
CA LEU A 430 -1.49 25.15 21.41
C LEU A 430 -2.24 26.31 20.76
N ASP A 431 -2.69 26.11 19.53
CA ASP A 431 -3.47 27.08 18.76
C ASP A 431 -4.65 26.38 18.08
N PRO A 432 -5.86 26.49 18.64
CA PRO A 432 -7.06 25.86 18.06
C PRO A 432 -7.49 26.51 16.74
N GLY A 433 -7.11 27.78 16.50
CA GLY A 433 -7.60 28.57 15.36
C GLY A 433 -6.86 28.35 14.05
N SER A 434 -6.13 27.29 13.89
CA SER A 434 -5.28 27.04 12.75
C SER A 434 -3.99 27.73 12.69
N SER A 435 -3.07 27.11 12.23
CA SER A 435 -1.88 27.82 11.93
C SER A 435 -0.94 27.05 11.06
N ILE A 436 0.14 27.69 10.74
CA ILE A 436 1.29 27.13 10.09
C ILE A 436 1.78 25.83 10.75
N ASN A 437 1.48 25.61 12.05
CA ASN A 437 1.84 24.39 12.78
C ASN A 437 1.17 23.12 12.23
N HIS A 438 0.08 23.24 11.49
CA HIS A 438 -0.68 22.11 10.96
C HIS A 438 -0.33 21.78 9.49
N LEU A 439 0.60 22.51 8.90
CA LEU A 439 1.05 22.22 7.54
C LEU A 439 1.75 20.87 7.45
N PRO A 440 1.63 20.17 6.30
CA PRO A 440 2.40 18.95 6.06
C PRO A 440 3.89 19.19 6.29
N SER A 441 4.47 18.52 7.26
CA SER A 441 5.85 18.78 7.64
C SER A 441 6.52 17.56 8.26
N SER A 442 7.83 17.57 8.38
CA SER A 442 8.60 16.52 9.03
C SER A 442 8.25 16.33 10.51
N PHE A 443 7.54 17.27 11.13
CA PHE A 443 6.99 17.11 12.47
C PHE A 443 5.86 16.07 12.51
N TRP A 444 4.99 16.06 11.50
CA TRP A 444 3.81 15.19 11.44
C TRP A 444 4.08 13.84 10.79
N TYR A 445 5.17 13.71 10.03
CA TYR A 445 5.59 12.45 9.42
C TYR A 445 6.63 11.77 10.30
N VAL A 446 6.20 10.77 11.06
CA VAL A 446 7.07 10.02 11.95
C VAL A 446 7.50 8.70 11.33
N ASN A 447 8.66 8.21 11.76
CA ASN A 447 9.14 6.89 11.35
C ASN A 447 8.17 5.80 11.83
N GLY A 448 7.53 5.12 10.90
CA GLY A 448 6.58 4.03 11.15
C GLY A 448 7.22 2.64 11.09
N SER A 449 8.54 2.53 11.06
CA SER A 449 9.24 1.24 11.08
C SER A 449 9.05 0.55 12.43
N TYR A 450 8.87 -0.76 12.39
CA TYR A 450 8.67 -1.55 13.61
C TYR A 450 9.17 -2.99 13.45
N ILE A 451 9.43 -3.63 14.57
CA ILE A 451 9.56 -5.07 14.73
C ILE A 451 8.73 -5.48 15.94
N ARG A 452 7.94 -6.53 15.82
CA ARG A 452 7.10 -7.02 16.91
C ARG A 452 7.09 -8.53 17.01
N LEU A 453 6.97 -9.02 18.24
CA LEU A 453 6.65 -10.41 18.52
C LEU A 453 5.15 -10.61 18.29
N LYS A 454 4.82 -11.08 17.07
CA LYS A 454 3.44 -11.19 16.57
C LYS A 454 2.64 -12.26 17.29
N ASN A 455 3.29 -13.40 17.53
CA ASN A 455 2.70 -14.56 18.19
C ASN A 455 3.76 -15.32 18.95
N MET A 456 3.41 -15.85 20.11
CA MET A 456 4.20 -16.79 20.88
C MET A 456 3.25 -17.80 21.54
N GLU A 457 3.56 -19.08 21.44
CA GLU A 457 2.77 -20.14 22.03
C GLU A 457 3.66 -21.22 22.64
N VAL A 458 3.25 -21.74 23.79
CA VAL A 458 3.83 -22.91 24.45
C VAL A 458 2.68 -23.92 24.65
N GLY A 459 2.86 -25.11 24.14
CA GLY A 459 1.88 -26.19 24.26
C GLY A 459 2.47 -27.46 24.87
N TYR A 460 1.62 -28.21 25.55
CA TYR A 460 1.94 -29.52 26.07
C TYR A 460 0.83 -30.53 25.76
N THR A 461 1.17 -31.57 25.03
CA THR A 461 0.25 -32.67 24.70
C THR A 461 0.39 -33.79 25.69
N LEU A 462 -0.70 -34.18 26.36
CA LEU A 462 -0.68 -35.29 27.29
C LEU A 462 -0.28 -36.60 26.61
N PRO A 463 0.50 -37.47 27.31
CA PRO A 463 0.81 -38.80 26.83
C PRO A 463 -0.49 -39.57 26.47
N LYS A 464 -0.47 -40.30 25.34
CA LYS A 464 -1.64 -41.07 24.83
C LYS A 464 -2.30 -41.96 25.88
N LYS A 465 -1.50 -42.50 26.82
CA LYS A 465 -2.00 -43.35 27.92
C LYS A 465 -2.99 -42.57 28.79
N TRP A 466 -2.71 -41.32 29.15
CA TRP A 466 -3.60 -40.51 30.00
C TRP A 466 -4.84 -40.02 29.23
N ALA A 467 -4.68 -39.65 27.97
CA ALA A 467 -5.81 -39.27 27.14
C ALA A 467 -6.82 -40.42 26.97
N LYS A 468 -6.36 -41.65 26.76
CA LYS A 468 -7.20 -42.82 26.63
C LYS A 468 -8.00 -43.14 27.89
N THR A 469 -7.50 -42.84 29.08
CA THR A 469 -8.21 -43.08 30.36
C THR A 469 -9.54 -42.30 30.40
N ILE A 470 -9.60 -41.15 29.75
CA ILE A 470 -10.83 -40.35 29.65
C ILE A 470 -11.50 -40.47 28.28
N ARG A 471 -11.17 -41.54 27.51
CA ARG A 471 -11.70 -41.82 26.17
C ARG A 471 -11.44 -40.71 25.14
N ALA A 472 -10.39 -39.88 25.33
CA ALA A 472 -9.96 -38.90 24.37
C ALA A 472 -8.82 -39.43 23.49
N SER A 473 -8.80 -39.04 22.22
CA SER A 473 -7.73 -39.39 21.27
C SER A 473 -6.45 -38.57 21.53
N SER A 474 -6.58 -37.32 21.97
CA SER A 474 -5.50 -36.43 22.34
C SER A 474 -6.03 -35.30 23.23
N ILE A 475 -5.20 -34.79 24.14
CA ILE A 475 -5.47 -33.63 24.96
C ILE A 475 -4.22 -32.76 24.91
N ARG A 476 -4.38 -31.51 24.52
CA ARG A 476 -3.29 -30.52 24.49
C ARG A 476 -3.70 -29.30 25.30
N PHE A 477 -2.84 -28.86 26.19
CA PHE A 477 -2.92 -27.59 26.88
C PHE A 477 -1.95 -26.62 26.24
N TYR A 478 -2.33 -25.35 26.08
CA TYR A 478 -1.44 -24.34 25.55
C TYR A 478 -1.73 -22.97 26.15
N ILE A 479 -0.71 -22.13 26.13
CA ILE A 479 -0.80 -20.71 26.44
C ILE A 479 -0.24 -19.97 25.23
N ASN A 480 -0.98 -19.00 24.73
CA ASN A 480 -0.52 -18.14 23.65
C ASN A 480 -0.66 -16.66 23.99
N GLY A 481 0.12 -15.85 23.31
CA GLY A 481 0.05 -14.40 23.38
C GLY A 481 0.24 -13.78 22.00
N LEU A 482 -0.48 -12.70 21.75
CA LEU A 482 -0.43 -11.94 20.50
C LEU A 482 0.11 -10.54 20.76
N ASN A 483 1.00 -10.05 19.87
CA ASN A 483 1.57 -8.71 19.93
C ASN A 483 2.21 -8.38 21.30
N LEU A 484 2.97 -9.33 21.84
CA LEU A 484 3.54 -9.25 23.19
C LEU A 484 4.62 -8.16 23.31
N LEU A 485 5.36 -7.89 22.22
CA LEU A 485 6.40 -6.87 22.15
C LEU A 485 6.29 -6.12 20.82
N THR A 486 6.48 -4.81 20.85
CA THR A 486 6.54 -3.93 19.66
C THR A 486 7.63 -2.89 19.86
#